data_0a19759a0f86e842da8dd02a5808f18f
#
_entry.id   0a19759a0f86e842da8dd02a5808f18f
#
_cell.length_a   1.000
_cell.length_b   1.000
_cell.length_c   1.000
_cell.angle_alpha   90.00
_cell.angle_beta   90.00
_cell.angle_gamma   90.00
#
_symmetry.space_group_name_H-M   'P 1'
#
loop_
_entity.id
_entity.type
_entity.pdbx_description
1 polymer ?
#
loop_
_entity_poly.entity_id
_entity_poly.type
_entity_poly.pdbx_seq_one_letter_code
_entity_poly.pdbx_strand_id
1 'polypeptide(L)'
;MSKICRKEGLELKKNLPGYLLMAPAVIAVLALSVYPLFRGIYLSFLNYNLVRPNDPAFNTFAGLQNYINIFKDKVFLQSIGNTVKWTVVNLVVQLVAAMLLALALNQKLKGRSVYRTLILVPWAVPHAIAAMTFTFLYNANVGIINILAVKLGMITESVSWLGNVGSAFWCVILVAIWKGIPFQMIFILAALQGISRDVYESAEIDGASRWQCFWRITLPIIKEPLAISTILNLIGIVSCFNTIWLMTKGGPLYSTEIVYTYAYRRAFIDHNFGTAAAASVVLFVFMAVFSGVYLKMVSEKE
;
A
#
# COMPACT_ATOMS: atom_id res chain seq x y z
N MET A 1 37.35 -30.70 -18.71
CA MET A 1 37.08 -29.26 -18.58
C MET A 1 36.72 -28.53 -19.88
N SER A 2 37.23 -28.93 -21.07
CA SER A 2 37.02 -28.17 -22.33
C SER A 2 35.63 -28.30 -22.99
N LYS A 3 34.90 -29.39 -22.78
CA LYS A 3 33.56 -29.60 -23.41
C LYS A 3 32.42 -28.83 -22.69
N ILE A 4 32.54 -28.56 -21.39
CA ILE A 4 31.54 -27.83 -20.61
C ILE A 4 31.62 -26.35 -20.96
N CYS A 5 32.78 -25.72 -20.96
CA CYS A 5 32.98 -24.33 -21.38
C CYS A 5 32.55 -24.05 -22.84
N ARG A 6 32.67 -25.05 -23.75
CA ARG A 6 32.25 -24.90 -25.15
C ARG A 6 30.72 -24.96 -25.31
N LYS A 7 30.01 -25.74 -24.48
CA LYS A 7 28.53 -25.78 -24.44
C LYS A 7 27.96 -24.50 -23.88
N GLU A 8 28.50 -24.00 -22.78
CA GLU A 8 28.06 -22.72 -22.17
C GLU A 8 28.27 -21.53 -23.11
N GLY A 9 29.40 -21.49 -23.84
CA GLY A 9 29.65 -20.44 -24.83
C GLY A 9 28.75 -20.51 -26.07
N LEU A 10 28.23 -21.67 -26.44
CA LEU A 10 27.27 -21.85 -27.54
C LEU A 10 25.84 -21.47 -27.09
N GLU A 11 25.45 -21.78 -25.85
CA GLU A 11 24.16 -21.37 -25.28
C GLU A 11 24.11 -19.85 -25.07
N LEU A 12 25.21 -19.24 -24.60
CA LEU A 12 25.33 -17.78 -24.47
C LEU A 12 25.16 -17.07 -25.82
N LYS A 13 25.81 -17.58 -26.90
CA LYS A 13 25.65 -17.00 -28.25
C LYS A 13 24.24 -17.16 -28.80
N LYS A 14 23.58 -18.27 -28.53
CA LYS A 14 22.18 -18.50 -28.95
C LYS A 14 21.19 -17.57 -28.26
N ASN A 15 21.45 -17.25 -27.01
CA ASN A 15 20.57 -16.40 -26.17
C ASN A 15 20.96 -14.91 -26.19
N LEU A 16 22.10 -14.56 -26.84
CA LEU A 16 22.60 -13.18 -26.92
C LEU A 16 21.57 -12.17 -27.44
N PRO A 17 20.78 -12.47 -28.51
CA PRO A 17 19.72 -11.55 -28.95
C PRO A 17 18.67 -11.29 -27.89
N GLY A 18 18.29 -12.29 -27.08
CA GLY A 18 17.37 -12.16 -25.98
C GLY A 18 17.92 -11.24 -24.88
N TYR A 19 19.18 -11.44 -24.49
CA TYR A 19 19.81 -10.54 -23.48
C TYR A 19 19.96 -9.11 -23.99
N LEU A 20 20.30 -8.90 -25.28
CA LEU A 20 20.39 -7.56 -25.88
C LEU A 20 19.04 -6.84 -25.89
N LEU A 21 17.94 -7.57 -26.17
CA LEU A 21 16.59 -6.99 -26.11
C LEU A 21 16.14 -6.65 -24.69
N MET A 22 16.57 -7.41 -23.68
CA MET A 22 16.27 -7.13 -22.27
C MET A 22 17.20 -6.07 -21.66
N ALA A 23 18.40 -5.86 -22.21
CA ALA A 23 19.42 -4.98 -21.64
C ALA A 23 18.92 -3.54 -21.35
N PRO A 24 18.19 -2.86 -22.24
CA PRO A 24 17.69 -1.50 -21.96
C PRO A 24 16.77 -1.47 -20.73
N ALA A 25 15.88 -2.46 -20.58
CA ALA A 25 14.98 -2.54 -19.43
C ALA A 25 15.75 -2.83 -18.14
N VAL A 26 16.70 -3.77 -18.18
CA VAL A 26 17.54 -4.10 -17.02
C VAL A 26 18.39 -2.90 -16.60
N ILE A 27 19.01 -2.20 -17.54
CA ILE A 27 19.82 -0.99 -17.28
C ILE A 27 18.93 0.09 -16.64
N ALA A 28 17.73 0.30 -17.17
CA ALA A 28 16.79 1.27 -16.60
C ALA A 28 16.41 0.91 -15.15
N VAL A 29 16.10 -0.34 -14.84
CA VAL A 29 15.82 -0.82 -13.49
C VAL A 29 17.01 -0.63 -12.56
N LEU A 30 18.21 -1.00 -13.00
CA LEU A 30 19.44 -0.84 -12.21
C LEU A 30 19.73 0.63 -11.92
N ALA A 31 19.61 1.50 -12.91
CA ALA A 31 19.92 2.93 -12.78
C ALA A 31 18.84 3.70 -11.98
N LEU A 32 17.57 3.41 -12.22
CA LEU A 32 16.47 4.22 -11.67
C LEU A 32 15.86 3.66 -10.38
N SER A 33 16.05 2.37 -10.08
CA SER A 33 15.48 1.74 -8.88
C SER A 33 16.58 1.20 -7.95
N VAL A 34 17.50 0.40 -8.47
CA VAL A 34 18.50 -0.29 -7.64
C VAL A 34 19.53 0.70 -7.10
N TYR A 35 20.10 1.55 -7.96
CA TYR A 35 21.08 2.55 -7.53
C TYR A 35 20.54 3.53 -6.48
N PRO A 36 19.38 4.17 -6.66
CA PRO A 36 18.81 5.05 -5.63
C PRO A 36 18.49 4.33 -4.31
N LEU A 37 18.07 3.06 -4.36
CA LEU A 37 17.84 2.25 -3.17
C LEU A 37 19.12 2.09 -2.35
N PHE A 38 20.20 1.62 -2.98
CA PHE A 38 21.50 1.48 -2.29
C PHE A 38 22.06 2.81 -1.84
N ARG A 39 21.87 3.88 -2.61
CA ARG A 39 22.26 5.23 -2.21
C ARG A 39 21.46 5.70 -1.01
N GLY A 40 20.16 5.43 -0.95
CA GLY A 40 19.33 5.71 0.22
C GLY A 40 19.78 4.94 1.47
N ILE A 41 20.09 3.64 1.33
CA ILE A 41 20.64 2.83 2.41
C ILE A 41 21.99 3.44 2.89
N TYR A 42 22.86 3.81 1.98
CA TYR A 42 24.14 4.44 2.33
C TYR A 42 23.94 5.77 3.06
N LEU A 43 23.03 6.63 2.59
CA LEU A 43 22.71 7.91 3.25
C LEU A 43 22.20 7.74 4.68
N SER A 44 21.54 6.61 4.99
CA SER A 44 21.04 6.34 6.34
C SER A 44 22.15 6.21 7.39
N PHE A 45 23.38 5.90 6.95
CA PHE A 45 24.57 5.81 7.80
C PHE A 45 25.41 7.10 7.84
N LEU A 46 24.97 8.15 7.12
CA LEU A 46 25.68 9.42 7.06
C LEU A 46 25.02 10.51 7.91
N ASN A 47 25.82 11.41 8.45
CA ASN A 47 25.32 12.65 9.01
C ASN A 47 25.06 13.67 7.87
N TYR A 48 23.93 13.46 7.14
CA TYR A 48 23.59 14.26 5.98
C TYR A 48 22.44 15.21 6.28
N ASN A 49 22.78 16.40 6.79
CA ASN A 49 21.84 17.45 7.18
C ASN A 49 22.18 18.77 6.45
N LEU A 50 21.32 19.16 5.51
CA LEU A 50 21.53 20.35 4.68
C LEU A 50 21.27 21.68 5.42
N VAL A 51 20.67 21.67 6.61
CA VAL A 51 20.55 22.87 7.47
C VAL A 51 21.91 23.28 8.01
N ARG A 52 22.86 22.34 8.16
CA ARG A 52 24.19 22.53 8.73
C ARG A 52 25.27 22.08 7.75
N PRO A 53 25.36 22.66 6.55
CA PRO A 53 26.31 22.19 5.54
C PRO A 53 27.78 22.51 5.93
N ASN A 54 27.99 23.49 6.82
CA ASN A 54 29.32 23.88 7.32
C ASN A 54 29.70 23.14 8.61
N ASP A 55 28.88 22.21 9.10
CA ASP A 55 29.26 21.38 10.24
C ASP A 55 30.43 20.46 9.84
N PRO A 56 31.51 20.40 10.59
CA PRO A 56 32.64 19.49 10.32
C PRO A 56 32.21 18.02 10.20
N ALA A 57 31.08 17.65 10.83
CA ALA A 57 30.50 16.32 10.73
C ALA A 57 29.60 16.14 9.50
N PHE A 58 29.35 17.16 8.66
CA PHE A 58 28.50 17.05 7.48
C PHE A 58 29.06 15.99 6.52
N ASN A 59 28.17 15.11 6.04
CA ASN A 59 28.46 14.02 5.12
C ASN A 59 29.50 13.01 5.64
N THR A 60 29.77 12.98 6.95
CA THR A 60 30.64 11.97 7.58
C THR A 60 29.85 10.69 7.91
N PHE A 61 30.57 9.59 8.07
CA PHE A 61 29.97 8.33 8.48
C PHE A 61 29.55 8.41 9.96
N ALA A 62 28.22 8.30 10.19
CA ALA A 62 27.61 8.38 11.51
C ALA A 62 27.25 6.99 12.08
N GLY A 63 27.54 5.91 11.35
CA GLY A 63 27.17 4.56 11.76
C GLY A 63 25.67 4.43 12.01
N LEU A 64 25.30 3.89 13.16
CA LEU A 64 23.88 3.68 13.54
C LEU A 64 23.24 4.88 14.25
N GLN A 65 23.90 6.03 14.30
CA GLN A 65 23.41 7.18 15.10
C GLN A 65 22.04 7.68 14.62
N ASN A 66 21.78 7.70 13.30
CA ASN A 66 20.48 8.08 12.77
C ASN A 66 19.38 7.14 13.26
N TYR A 67 19.65 5.84 13.30
CA TYR A 67 18.70 4.83 13.79
C TYR A 67 18.43 5.00 15.29
N ILE A 68 19.47 5.22 16.10
CA ILE A 68 19.33 5.51 17.53
C ILE A 68 18.48 6.75 17.75
N ASN A 69 18.70 7.80 16.95
CA ASN A 69 17.98 9.06 17.06
C ASN A 69 16.49 8.91 16.72
N ILE A 70 16.14 8.20 15.62
CA ILE A 70 14.73 8.01 15.27
C ILE A 70 14.00 7.17 16.30
N PHE A 71 14.60 6.13 16.88
CA PHE A 71 13.95 5.32 17.92
C PHE A 71 13.84 6.04 19.28
N LYS A 72 14.52 7.17 19.48
CA LYS A 72 14.32 8.08 20.61
C LYS A 72 13.27 9.17 20.31
N ASP A 73 12.92 9.38 19.06
CA ASP A 73 11.95 10.39 18.64
C ASP A 73 10.51 9.89 18.86
N LYS A 74 9.78 10.56 19.75
CA LYS A 74 8.39 10.24 20.07
C LYS A 74 7.48 10.28 18.83
N VAL A 75 7.72 11.22 17.89
CA VAL A 75 6.93 11.35 16.66
C VAL A 75 7.16 10.15 15.76
N PHE A 76 8.40 9.65 15.66
CA PHE A 76 8.70 8.43 14.91
C PHE A 76 8.01 7.20 15.50
N LEU A 77 8.08 7.02 16.82
CA LEU A 77 7.40 5.91 17.50
C LEU A 77 5.88 5.96 17.31
N GLN A 78 5.29 7.15 17.40
CA GLN A 78 3.88 7.37 17.10
C GLN A 78 3.57 7.02 15.63
N SER A 79 4.43 7.42 14.69
CA SER A 79 4.25 7.15 13.27
C SER A 79 4.33 5.66 12.93
N ILE A 80 5.15 4.87 13.65
CA ILE A 80 5.15 3.40 13.56
C ILE A 80 3.77 2.85 13.96
N GLY A 81 3.26 3.24 15.13
CA GLY A 81 1.94 2.81 15.60
C GLY A 81 0.81 3.17 14.63
N ASN A 82 0.86 4.39 14.09
CA ASN A 82 -0.08 4.84 13.08
C ASN A 82 0.07 4.06 11.75
N THR A 83 1.29 3.74 11.33
CA THR A 83 1.55 2.94 10.12
C THR A 83 0.94 1.54 10.26
N VAL A 84 1.11 0.91 11.41
CA VAL A 84 0.50 -0.41 11.67
C VAL A 84 -1.03 -0.32 11.64
N LYS A 85 -1.63 0.64 12.36
CA LYS A 85 -3.08 0.87 12.35
C LYS A 85 -3.60 1.16 10.95
N TRP A 86 -2.94 2.07 10.23
CA TRP A 86 -3.23 2.42 8.85
C TRP A 86 -3.26 1.19 7.94
N THR A 87 -2.20 0.40 8.02
CA THR A 87 -2.03 -0.78 7.16
C THR A 87 -3.07 -1.84 7.47
N VAL A 88 -3.22 -2.21 8.74
CA VAL A 88 -4.14 -3.28 9.15
C VAL A 88 -5.59 -2.92 8.84
N VAL A 89 -6.04 -1.71 9.21
CA VAL A 89 -7.43 -1.31 8.99
C VAL A 89 -7.74 -1.21 7.50
N ASN A 90 -6.88 -0.55 6.71
CA ASN A 90 -7.09 -0.47 5.26
C ASN A 90 -7.09 -1.86 4.62
N LEU A 91 -6.11 -2.71 4.93
CA LEU A 91 -5.99 -4.03 4.33
C LEU A 91 -7.21 -4.91 4.63
N VAL A 92 -7.60 -5.00 5.90
CA VAL A 92 -8.72 -5.86 6.32
C VAL A 92 -10.04 -5.35 5.73
N VAL A 93 -10.33 -4.05 5.85
CA VAL A 93 -11.61 -3.51 5.39
C VAL A 93 -11.71 -3.55 3.86
N GLN A 94 -10.63 -3.20 3.15
CA GLN A 94 -10.61 -3.29 1.68
C GLN A 94 -10.75 -4.73 1.20
N LEU A 95 -10.06 -5.69 1.83
CA LEU A 95 -10.14 -7.11 1.46
C LEU A 95 -11.56 -7.66 1.65
N VAL A 96 -12.17 -7.41 2.82
CA VAL A 96 -13.52 -7.88 3.12
C VAL A 96 -14.55 -7.24 2.19
N ALA A 97 -14.51 -5.91 2.05
CA ALA A 97 -15.45 -5.20 1.17
C ALA A 97 -15.28 -5.61 -0.30
N ALA A 98 -14.04 -5.75 -0.77
CA ALA A 98 -13.74 -6.20 -2.12
C ALA A 98 -14.21 -7.65 -2.38
N MET A 99 -14.03 -8.55 -1.41
CA MET A 99 -14.51 -9.93 -1.50
C MET A 99 -16.04 -9.97 -1.61
N LEU A 100 -16.75 -9.24 -0.77
CA LEU A 100 -18.22 -9.17 -0.80
C LEU A 100 -18.73 -8.63 -2.15
N LEU A 101 -18.13 -7.54 -2.63
CA LEU A 101 -18.47 -6.96 -3.94
C LEU A 101 -18.14 -7.90 -5.10
N ALA A 102 -16.98 -8.58 -5.06
CA ALA A 102 -16.61 -9.54 -6.10
C ALA A 102 -17.56 -10.74 -6.14
N LEU A 103 -17.92 -11.30 -4.99
CA LEU A 103 -18.91 -12.39 -4.90
C LEU A 103 -20.28 -11.96 -5.44
N ALA A 104 -20.74 -10.74 -5.09
CA ALA A 104 -21.99 -10.21 -5.61
C ALA A 104 -21.94 -10.03 -7.14
N LEU A 105 -20.86 -9.44 -7.66
CA LEU A 105 -20.66 -9.20 -9.09
C LEU A 105 -20.33 -10.48 -9.90
N ASN A 106 -19.98 -11.57 -9.24
CA ASN A 106 -19.76 -12.85 -9.90
C ASN A 106 -21.08 -13.57 -10.24
N GLN A 107 -22.17 -13.15 -9.62
CA GLN A 107 -23.52 -13.69 -9.93
C GLN A 107 -24.06 -13.15 -11.26
N LYS A 108 -25.10 -13.80 -11.80
CA LYS A 108 -25.80 -13.38 -13.01
C LYS A 108 -26.74 -12.19 -12.71
N LEU A 109 -26.16 -10.98 -12.54
CA LEU A 109 -26.92 -9.75 -12.29
C LEU A 109 -27.25 -9.04 -13.61
N LYS A 110 -28.48 -8.56 -13.76
CA LYS A 110 -28.85 -7.64 -14.84
C LYS A 110 -28.08 -6.32 -14.65
N GLY A 111 -27.46 -5.80 -15.73
CA GLY A 111 -26.71 -4.55 -15.65
C GLY A 111 -25.33 -4.65 -14.96
N ARG A 112 -24.79 -5.86 -14.78
CA ARG A 112 -23.48 -6.10 -14.11
C ARG A 112 -22.36 -5.21 -14.63
N SER A 113 -22.33 -4.90 -15.93
CA SER A 113 -21.31 -4.00 -16.52
C SER A 113 -21.37 -2.60 -15.93
N VAL A 114 -22.58 -2.06 -15.75
CA VAL A 114 -22.78 -0.71 -15.16
C VAL A 114 -22.30 -0.67 -13.71
N TYR A 115 -22.68 -1.66 -12.90
CA TYR A 115 -22.20 -1.74 -11.51
C TYR A 115 -20.69 -1.85 -11.43
N ARG A 116 -20.04 -2.66 -12.28
CA ARG A 116 -18.57 -2.74 -12.34
C ARG A 116 -17.94 -1.38 -12.66
N THR A 117 -18.47 -0.68 -13.65
CA THR A 117 -17.96 0.65 -14.03
C THR A 117 -18.10 1.66 -12.91
N LEU A 118 -19.27 1.70 -12.24
CA LEU A 118 -19.49 2.63 -11.12
C LEU A 118 -18.56 2.35 -9.92
N ILE A 119 -18.35 1.07 -9.59
CA ILE A 119 -17.45 0.69 -8.50
C ILE A 119 -15.99 1.05 -8.84
N LEU A 120 -15.61 1.13 -10.12
CA LEU A 120 -14.26 1.50 -10.54
C LEU A 120 -13.97 3.00 -10.47
N VAL A 121 -14.99 3.86 -10.40
CA VAL A 121 -14.82 5.32 -10.37
C VAL A 121 -13.84 5.78 -9.29
N PRO A 122 -13.90 5.31 -8.03
CA PRO A 122 -12.96 5.72 -6.98
C PRO A 122 -11.50 5.47 -7.34
N TRP A 123 -11.22 4.36 -7.99
CA TRP A 123 -9.85 4.01 -8.39
C TRP A 123 -9.34 4.88 -9.54
N ALA A 124 -10.21 5.24 -10.46
CA ALA A 124 -9.87 6.08 -11.61
C ALA A 124 -9.57 7.54 -11.22
N VAL A 125 -10.14 8.05 -10.10
CA VAL A 125 -9.90 9.42 -9.63
C VAL A 125 -8.44 9.58 -9.17
N PRO A 126 -7.67 10.59 -9.63
CA PRO A 126 -6.32 10.85 -9.12
C PRO A 126 -6.30 11.09 -7.61
N HIS A 127 -5.27 10.58 -6.92
CA HIS A 127 -5.16 10.70 -5.44
C HIS A 127 -5.26 12.14 -4.94
N ALA A 128 -4.64 13.08 -5.64
CA ALA A 128 -4.68 14.49 -5.26
C ALA A 128 -6.10 15.06 -5.33
N ILE A 129 -6.84 14.77 -6.41
CA ILE A 129 -8.22 15.23 -6.57
C ILE A 129 -9.12 14.61 -5.49
N ALA A 130 -9.00 13.31 -5.24
CA ALA A 130 -9.74 12.66 -4.18
C ALA A 130 -9.46 13.30 -2.80
N ALA A 131 -8.19 13.49 -2.45
CA ALA A 131 -7.80 14.11 -1.19
C ALA A 131 -8.38 15.53 -1.03
N MET A 132 -8.25 16.37 -2.06
CA MET A 132 -8.80 17.75 -2.04
C MET A 132 -10.32 17.76 -1.93
N THR A 133 -11.00 16.91 -2.71
CA THR A 133 -12.47 16.79 -2.66
C THR A 133 -12.93 16.37 -1.27
N PHE A 134 -12.33 15.32 -0.68
CA PHE A 134 -12.73 14.89 0.67
C PHE A 134 -12.35 15.91 1.74
N THR A 135 -11.24 16.65 1.60
CA THR A 135 -10.93 17.77 2.49
C THR A 135 -12.03 18.82 2.47
N PHE A 136 -12.57 19.13 1.29
CA PHE A 136 -13.71 20.04 1.15
C PHE A 136 -15.00 19.44 1.75
N LEU A 137 -15.28 18.16 1.50
CA LEU A 137 -16.46 17.48 2.07
C LEU A 137 -16.44 17.42 3.60
N TYR A 138 -15.23 17.30 4.22
CA TYR A 138 -15.02 17.31 5.67
C TYR A 138 -14.89 18.73 6.27
N ASN A 139 -15.01 19.80 5.47
CA ASN A 139 -14.87 21.16 5.96
C ASN A 139 -15.94 21.47 7.03
N ALA A 140 -15.52 22.11 8.15
CA ALA A 140 -16.40 22.38 9.27
C ALA A 140 -17.58 23.29 8.90
N ASN A 141 -17.34 24.30 8.04
CA ASN A 141 -18.32 25.34 7.78
C ASN A 141 -19.24 25.05 6.58
N VAL A 142 -18.67 24.49 5.50
CA VAL A 142 -19.37 24.31 4.21
C VAL A 142 -19.41 22.85 3.73
N GLY A 143 -18.81 21.93 4.49
CA GLY A 143 -18.72 20.53 4.09
C GLY A 143 -20.08 19.81 4.20
N ILE A 144 -20.45 19.13 3.11
CA ILE A 144 -21.71 18.41 3.02
C ILE A 144 -21.88 17.34 4.12
N ILE A 145 -20.76 16.75 4.58
CA ILE A 145 -20.79 15.74 5.64
C ILE A 145 -21.34 16.33 6.95
N ASN A 146 -20.90 17.53 7.35
CA ASN A 146 -21.46 18.21 8.52
C ASN A 146 -22.92 18.58 8.31
N ILE A 147 -23.27 19.13 7.13
CA ILE A 147 -24.66 19.53 6.83
C ILE A 147 -25.59 18.33 6.94
N LEU A 148 -25.21 17.19 6.39
CA LEU A 148 -26.01 15.96 6.46
C LEU A 148 -26.04 15.39 7.87
N ALA A 149 -24.93 15.36 8.59
CA ALA A 149 -24.86 14.82 9.95
C ALA A 149 -25.72 15.63 10.94
N VAL A 150 -25.73 16.95 10.82
CA VAL A 150 -26.62 17.83 11.62
C VAL A 150 -28.09 17.61 11.24
N LYS A 151 -28.42 17.59 9.93
CA LYS A 151 -29.80 17.35 9.46
C LYS A 151 -30.37 16.00 9.88
N LEU A 152 -29.53 14.97 9.95
CA LEU A 152 -29.91 13.62 10.39
C LEU A 152 -29.89 13.47 11.92
N GLY A 153 -29.57 14.53 12.68
CA GLY A 153 -29.50 14.50 14.15
C GLY A 153 -28.35 13.65 14.70
N MET A 154 -27.34 13.31 13.86
CA MET A 154 -26.17 12.52 14.29
C MET A 154 -25.20 13.34 15.12
N ILE A 155 -25.14 14.65 14.88
CA ILE A 155 -24.34 15.63 15.62
C ILE A 155 -25.19 16.87 15.85
N THR A 156 -24.94 17.58 16.97
CA THR A 156 -25.66 18.82 17.33
C THR A 156 -25.04 20.05 16.71
N GLU A 157 -23.71 20.04 16.51
CA GLU A 157 -22.93 21.15 15.97
C GLU A 157 -21.91 20.66 14.95
N SER A 158 -21.45 21.58 14.09
CA SER A 158 -20.44 21.28 13.10
C SER A 158 -19.10 20.86 13.73
N VAL A 159 -18.55 19.76 13.27
CA VAL A 159 -17.31 19.18 13.77
C VAL A 159 -16.16 19.47 12.79
N SER A 160 -15.01 19.89 13.32
CA SER A 160 -13.77 19.97 12.54
C SER A 160 -13.13 18.57 12.44
N TRP A 161 -13.63 17.77 11.49
CA TRP A 161 -13.24 16.37 11.32
C TRP A 161 -11.72 16.16 11.16
N LEU A 162 -11.08 16.98 10.32
CA LEU A 162 -9.65 16.89 10.05
C LEU A 162 -8.79 17.70 11.04
N GLY A 163 -9.40 18.62 11.81
CA GLY A 163 -8.74 19.41 12.85
C GLY A 163 -8.73 18.73 14.22
N ASN A 164 -9.46 17.65 14.41
CA ASN A 164 -9.56 16.94 15.67
C ASN A 164 -8.69 15.69 15.67
N VAL A 165 -7.84 15.51 16.70
CA VAL A 165 -6.92 14.38 16.86
C VAL A 165 -7.63 13.02 16.81
N GLY A 166 -8.85 12.95 17.37
CA GLY A 166 -9.62 11.70 17.46
C GLY A 166 -10.26 11.27 16.13
N SER A 167 -10.64 12.22 15.26
CA SER A 167 -11.35 11.94 14.00
C SER A 167 -10.49 11.99 12.76
N ALA A 168 -9.45 12.83 12.72
CA ALA A 168 -8.64 13.07 11.52
C ALA A 168 -8.10 11.79 10.90
N PHE A 169 -7.54 10.89 11.70
CA PHE A 169 -6.96 9.64 11.22
C PHE A 169 -8.00 8.73 10.56
N TRP A 170 -9.20 8.62 11.15
CA TRP A 170 -10.28 7.81 10.60
C TRP A 170 -10.86 8.39 9.32
N CYS A 171 -10.97 9.73 9.23
CA CYS A 171 -11.38 10.40 8.00
C CYS A 171 -10.44 10.09 6.83
N VAL A 172 -9.13 10.12 7.07
CA VAL A 172 -8.14 9.81 6.04
C VAL A 172 -8.17 8.31 5.67
N ILE A 173 -8.35 7.43 6.65
CA ILE A 173 -8.52 5.97 6.43
C ILE A 173 -9.75 5.70 5.54
N LEU A 174 -10.89 6.32 5.82
CA LEU A 174 -12.12 6.12 5.02
C LEU A 174 -11.91 6.48 3.55
N VAL A 175 -11.19 7.56 3.27
CA VAL A 175 -10.85 7.94 1.89
C VAL A 175 -9.94 6.90 1.22
N ALA A 176 -8.96 6.39 1.95
CA ALA A 176 -8.06 5.37 1.43
C ALA A 176 -8.79 4.03 1.18
N ILE A 177 -9.71 3.64 2.06
CA ILE A 177 -10.56 2.45 1.90
C ILE A 177 -11.42 2.60 0.64
N TRP A 178 -12.15 3.71 0.52
CA TRP A 178 -13.00 4.01 -0.64
C TRP A 178 -12.24 3.90 -1.96
N LYS A 179 -10.99 4.40 -1.98
CA LYS A 179 -10.14 4.34 -3.16
C LYS A 179 -9.56 2.96 -3.46
N GLY A 180 -9.25 2.18 -2.43
CA GLY A 180 -8.55 0.90 -2.56
C GLY A 180 -9.46 -0.29 -2.90
N ILE A 181 -10.71 -0.26 -2.48
CA ILE A 181 -11.68 -1.36 -2.70
C ILE A 181 -11.76 -1.81 -4.16
N PRO A 182 -11.88 -0.91 -5.17
CA PRO A 182 -12.08 -1.34 -6.55
C PRO A 182 -10.92 -2.15 -7.11
N PHE A 183 -9.68 -1.76 -6.79
CA PHE A 183 -8.48 -2.48 -7.21
C PHE A 183 -8.50 -3.93 -6.72
N GLN A 184 -8.70 -4.12 -5.43
CA GLN A 184 -8.74 -5.44 -4.82
C GLN A 184 -9.93 -6.27 -5.34
N MET A 185 -11.09 -5.64 -5.55
CA MET A 185 -12.30 -6.27 -6.08
C MET A 185 -12.10 -6.85 -7.48
N ILE A 186 -11.40 -6.14 -8.38
CA ILE A 186 -11.14 -6.63 -9.74
C ILE A 186 -10.29 -7.91 -9.69
N PHE A 187 -9.22 -7.93 -8.91
CA PHE A 187 -8.36 -9.11 -8.80
C PHE A 187 -9.12 -10.32 -8.25
N ILE A 188 -9.91 -10.12 -7.19
CA ILE A 188 -10.73 -11.19 -6.63
C ILE A 188 -11.78 -11.65 -7.64
N LEU A 189 -12.45 -10.73 -8.32
CA LEU A 189 -13.46 -11.06 -9.32
C LEU A 189 -12.87 -11.84 -10.50
N ALA A 190 -11.69 -11.48 -10.97
CA ALA A 190 -10.99 -12.20 -12.02
C ALA A 190 -10.65 -13.64 -11.58
N ALA A 191 -10.15 -13.80 -10.35
CA ALA A 191 -9.86 -15.12 -9.78
C ALA A 191 -11.12 -15.98 -9.66
N LEU A 192 -12.23 -15.40 -9.18
CA LEU A 192 -13.53 -16.11 -9.09
C LEU A 192 -14.07 -16.54 -10.45
N GLN A 193 -13.84 -15.75 -11.49
CA GLN A 193 -14.27 -16.08 -12.87
C GLN A 193 -13.43 -17.19 -13.52
N GLY A 194 -12.25 -17.47 -12.98
CA GLY A 194 -11.41 -18.60 -13.40
C GLY A 194 -11.89 -19.97 -12.88
N ILE A 195 -12.82 -20.01 -11.91
CA ILE A 195 -13.34 -21.27 -11.38
C ILE A 195 -14.42 -21.82 -12.33
N SER A 196 -14.27 -23.09 -12.76
CA SER A 196 -15.27 -23.75 -13.59
C SER A 196 -16.60 -23.89 -12.83
N ARG A 197 -17.71 -23.75 -13.56
CA ARG A 197 -19.05 -23.97 -12.99
C ARG A 197 -19.28 -25.40 -12.57
N ASP A 198 -18.70 -26.37 -13.27
CA ASP A 198 -18.85 -27.79 -12.99
C ASP A 198 -18.42 -28.13 -11.56
N VAL A 199 -17.42 -27.41 -11.00
CA VAL A 199 -16.99 -27.57 -9.62
C VAL A 199 -18.10 -27.22 -8.62
N TYR A 200 -18.83 -26.14 -8.90
CA TYR A 200 -19.96 -25.74 -8.05
C TYR A 200 -21.18 -26.64 -8.22
N GLU A 201 -21.46 -27.06 -9.46
CA GLU A 201 -22.56 -27.98 -9.77
C GLU A 201 -22.37 -29.36 -9.13
N SER A 202 -21.13 -29.89 -9.16
CA SER A 202 -20.76 -31.11 -8.43
C SER A 202 -20.96 -30.98 -6.92
N ALA A 203 -20.52 -29.85 -6.34
CA ALA A 203 -20.69 -29.60 -4.91
C ALA A 203 -22.15 -29.43 -4.51
N GLU A 204 -23.00 -28.87 -5.37
CA GLU A 204 -24.47 -28.80 -5.16
C GLU A 204 -25.12 -30.17 -5.16
N ILE A 205 -24.69 -31.09 -6.06
CA ILE A 205 -25.14 -32.48 -6.09
C ILE A 205 -24.76 -33.22 -4.80
N ASP A 206 -23.56 -32.93 -4.26
CA ASP A 206 -23.06 -33.46 -2.97
C ASP A 206 -23.76 -32.81 -1.75
N GLY A 207 -24.70 -31.88 -1.95
CA GLY A 207 -25.46 -31.24 -0.89
C GLY A 207 -24.71 -30.13 -0.14
N ALA A 208 -23.62 -29.59 -0.72
CA ALA A 208 -22.86 -28.52 -0.08
C ALA A 208 -23.63 -27.19 -0.06
N SER A 209 -23.73 -26.56 1.11
CA SER A 209 -24.30 -25.23 1.26
C SER A 209 -23.38 -24.17 0.64
N ARG A 210 -23.92 -22.98 0.30
CA ARG A 210 -23.14 -21.85 -0.24
C ARG A 210 -21.96 -21.44 0.68
N TRP A 211 -22.15 -21.53 1.99
CA TRP A 211 -21.11 -21.27 2.98
C TRP A 211 -19.98 -22.31 2.92
N GLN A 212 -20.35 -23.59 2.77
CA GLN A 212 -19.37 -24.67 2.60
C GLN A 212 -18.62 -24.54 1.28
N CYS A 213 -19.32 -24.22 0.18
CA CYS A 213 -18.68 -23.93 -1.11
C CYS A 213 -17.67 -22.77 -1.00
N PHE A 214 -18.00 -21.68 -0.29
CA PHE A 214 -17.10 -20.56 -0.11
C PHE A 214 -15.81 -20.97 0.60
N TRP A 215 -15.91 -21.63 1.76
CA TRP A 215 -14.74 -21.93 2.60
C TRP A 215 -13.92 -23.13 2.11
N ARG A 216 -14.58 -24.14 1.52
CA ARG A 216 -13.93 -25.41 1.14
C ARG A 216 -13.54 -25.49 -0.33
N ILE A 217 -14.13 -24.67 -1.17
CA ILE A 217 -13.91 -24.70 -2.64
C ILE A 217 -13.39 -23.35 -3.11
N THR A 218 -14.19 -22.28 -2.98
CA THR A 218 -13.88 -20.98 -3.55
C THR A 218 -12.58 -20.41 -2.99
N LEU A 219 -12.48 -20.25 -1.68
CA LEU A 219 -11.35 -19.62 -1.02
C LEU A 219 -10.02 -20.40 -1.21
N PRO A 220 -9.98 -21.74 -1.11
CA PRO A 220 -8.79 -22.50 -1.44
C PRO A 220 -8.33 -22.35 -2.90
N ILE A 221 -9.24 -22.37 -3.88
CA ILE A 221 -8.91 -22.25 -5.30
C ILE A 221 -8.34 -20.88 -5.63
N ILE A 222 -8.88 -19.79 -5.06
CA ILE A 222 -8.40 -18.43 -5.32
C ILE A 222 -7.27 -17.99 -4.38
N LYS A 223 -6.78 -18.85 -3.51
CA LYS A 223 -5.79 -18.52 -2.47
C LYS A 223 -4.54 -17.83 -3.02
N GLU A 224 -3.95 -18.36 -4.09
CA GLU A 224 -2.74 -17.78 -4.69
C GLU A 224 -2.99 -16.40 -5.34
N PRO A 225 -3.97 -16.24 -6.27
CA PRO A 225 -4.29 -14.92 -6.80
C PRO A 225 -4.68 -13.91 -5.71
N LEU A 226 -5.39 -14.37 -4.68
CA LEU A 226 -5.76 -13.54 -3.53
C LEU A 226 -4.52 -13.08 -2.76
N ALA A 227 -3.56 -13.96 -2.53
CA ALA A 227 -2.31 -13.63 -1.85
C ALA A 227 -1.49 -12.61 -2.63
N ILE A 228 -1.33 -12.81 -3.94
CA ILE A 228 -0.61 -11.87 -4.81
C ILE A 228 -1.27 -10.49 -4.79
N SER A 229 -2.60 -10.43 -4.99
CA SER A 229 -3.33 -9.17 -4.97
C SER A 229 -3.27 -8.47 -3.61
N THR A 230 -3.28 -9.22 -2.52
CA THR A 230 -3.18 -8.70 -1.16
C THR A 230 -1.81 -8.06 -0.91
N ILE A 231 -0.70 -8.67 -1.40
CA ILE A 231 0.64 -8.07 -1.30
C ILE A 231 0.74 -6.78 -2.11
N LEU A 232 0.24 -6.79 -3.36
CA LEU A 232 0.24 -5.57 -4.19
C LEU A 232 -0.55 -4.44 -3.53
N ASN A 233 -1.70 -4.76 -2.94
CA ASN A 233 -2.51 -3.80 -2.20
C ASN A 233 -1.80 -3.31 -0.93
N LEU A 234 -1.16 -4.20 -0.17
CA LEU A 234 -0.36 -3.86 1.01
C LEU A 234 0.74 -2.86 0.69
N ILE A 235 1.51 -3.12 -0.39
CA ILE A 235 2.56 -2.20 -0.86
C ILE A 235 1.95 -0.84 -1.18
N GLY A 236 0.81 -0.80 -1.89
CA GLY A 236 0.08 0.42 -2.21
C GLY A 236 -0.41 1.18 -0.96
N ILE A 237 -0.93 0.48 0.04
CA ILE A 237 -1.41 1.06 1.30
C ILE A 237 -0.25 1.70 2.09
N VAL A 238 0.86 0.99 2.27
CA VAL A 238 2.00 1.50 3.04
C VAL A 238 2.70 2.64 2.33
N SER A 239 2.74 2.62 1.00
CA SER A 239 3.30 3.69 0.17
C SER A 239 2.35 4.87 -0.04
N CYS A 240 1.18 4.90 0.60
CA CYS A 240 0.16 5.92 0.40
C CYS A 240 0.53 7.24 1.11
N PHE A 241 1.37 8.04 0.45
CA PHE A 241 1.75 9.38 0.91
C PHE A 241 0.67 10.43 0.63
N ASN A 242 0.15 10.44 -0.60
CA ASN A 242 -0.64 11.56 -1.13
C ASN A 242 -1.90 11.84 -0.31
N THR A 243 -2.64 10.81 0.08
CA THR A 243 -3.90 10.98 0.82
C THR A 243 -3.65 11.65 2.17
N ILE A 244 -2.70 11.17 2.95
CA ILE A 244 -2.38 11.73 4.27
C ILE A 244 -1.79 13.13 4.14
N TRP A 245 -0.81 13.30 3.23
CA TRP A 245 -0.10 14.56 3.09
C TRP A 245 -0.99 15.69 2.59
N LEU A 246 -1.84 15.43 1.61
CA LEU A 246 -2.72 16.44 1.03
C LEU A 246 -3.92 16.78 1.92
N MET A 247 -4.41 15.84 2.73
CA MET A 247 -5.55 16.10 3.62
C MET A 247 -5.14 16.74 4.94
N THR A 248 -4.03 16.30 5.56
CA THR A 248 -3.71 16.65 6.95
C THR A 248 -2.26 17.03 7.19
N LYS A 249 -1.36 16.77 6.22
CA LYS A 249 0.11 16.91 6.38
C LYS A 249 0.65 16.20 7.63
N GLY A 250 0.03 15.08 8.03
CA GLY A 250 0.38 14.35 9.25
C GLY A 250 -0.28 14.86 10.53
N GLY A 251 -1.00 16.00 10.48
CA GLY A 251 -1.67 16.64 11.62
C GLY A 251 -3.08 16.12 11.94
N PRO A 252 -3.73 16.68 12.96
CA PRO A 252 -3.17 17.59 13.97
C PRO A 252 -2.24 16.86 14.95
N LEU A 253 -1.24 17.54 15.47
CA LEU A 253 -0.31 17.01 16.49
C LEU A 253 0.29 15.64 16.12
N TYR A 254 0.65 15.44 14.85
CA TYR A 254 1.17 14.17 14.29
C TYR A 254 0.21 12.98 14.41
N SER A 255 -1.10 13.21 14.66
CA SER A 255 -2.08 12.13 14.86
C SER A 255 -2.31 11.27 13.60
N THR A 256 -2.07 11.84 12.43
CA THR A 256 -2.17 11.12 11.14
C THR A 256 -0.81 10.80 10.51
N GLU A 257 0.29 11.14 11.20
CA GLU A 257 1.65 10.87 10.71
C GLU A 257 1.91 9.38 10.62
N ILE A 258 2.35 8.90 9.47
CA ILE A 258 2.88 7.55 9.25
C ILE A 258 4.38 7.63 8.93
N VAL A 259 5.10 6.51 8.99
CA VAL A 259 6.56 6.49 8.76
C VAL A 259 6.93 7.11 7.40
N TYR A 260 6.11 6.92 6.37
CA TYR A 260 6.38 7.49 5.04
C TYR A 260 6.27 9.03 5.03
N THR A 261 5.25 9.61 5.69
CA THR A 261 5.11 11.07 5.81
C THR A 261 6.14 11.66 6.76
N TYR A 262 6.53 10.93 7.82
CA TYR A 262 7.63 11.30 8.70
C TYR A 262 8.95 11.39 7.93
N ALA A 263 9.29 10.36 7.14
CA ALA A 263 10.51 10.38 6.32
C ALA A 263 10.53 11.57 5.34
N TYR A 264 9.40 11.84 4.69
CA TYR A 264 9.25 13.00 3.81
C TYR A 264 9.47 14.33 4.54
N ARG A 265 8.86 14.50 5.70
CA ARG A 265 9.04 15.70 6.55
C ARG A 265 10.51 15.89 6.93
N ARG A 266 11.17 14.82 7.40
CA ARG A 266 12.59 14.86 7.76
C ARG A 266 13.50 15.24 6.60
N ALA A 267 13.20 14.72 5.38
CA ALA A 267 13.97 15.03 4.17
C ALA A 267 13.74 16.46 3.66
N PHE A 268 12.47 16.83 3.42
CA PHE A 268 12.12 17.99 2.61
C PHE A 268 11.68 19.22 3.41
N ILE A 269 11.32 19.06 4.69
CA ILE A 269 11.02 20.19 5.58
C ILE A 269 12.17 20.44 6.56
N ASP A 270 12.65 19.37 7.20
CA ASP A 270 13.75 19.49 8.18
C ASP A 270 15.13 19.41 7.51
N HIS A 271 15.18 19.11 6.21
CA HIS A 271 16.41 18.97 5.40
C HIS A 271 17.44 17.99 5.99
N ASN A 272 16.99 17.03 6.79
CA ASN A 272 17.82 15.99 7.41
C ASN A 272 17.65 14.66 6.67
N PHE A 273 18.41 14.48 5.61
CA PHE A 273 18.32 13.31 4.72
C PHE A 273 18.86 12.04 5.37
N GLY A 274 19.84 12.13 6.28
CA GLY A 274 20.35 10.96 7.02
C GLY A 274 19.25 10.31 7.87
N THR A 275 18.55 11.12 8.66
CA THR A 275 17.41 10.65 9.48
C THR A 275 16.24 10.16 8.62
N ALA A 276 15.91 10.87 7.53
CA ALA A 276 14.87 10.46 6.60
C ALA A 276 15.16 9.11 5.93
N ALA A 277 16.40 8.92 5.49
CA ALA A 277 16.87 7.68 4.90
C ALA A 277 16.80 6.52 5.91
N ALA A 278 17.23 6.74 7.17
CA ALA A 278 17.11 5.73 8.22
C ALA A 278 15.65 5.30 8.47
N ALA A 279 14.72 6.25 8.55
CA ALA A 279 13.30 5.94 8.69
C ALA A 279 12.74 5.15 7.48
N SER A 280 13.15 5.51 6.25
CA SER A 280 12.77 4.81 5.02
C SER A 280 13.32 3.40 4.97
N VAL A 281 14.57 3.17 5.41
CA VAL A 281 15.18 1.82 5.50
C VAL A 281 14.44 0.95 6.51
N VAL A 282 14.07 1.50 7.68
CA VAL A 282 13.28 0.76 8.68
C VAL A 282 11.94 0.31 8.08
N LEU A 283 11.25 1.21 7.36
CA LEU A 283 9.99 0.88 6.70
C LEU A 283 10.18 -0.19 5.60
N PHE A 284 11.24 -0.06 4.79
CA PHE A 284 11.57 -1.02 3.74
C PHE A 284 11.84 -2.42 4.32
N VAL A 285 12.65 -2.52 5.38
CA VAL A 285 12.94 -3.81 6.04
C VAL A 285 11.66 -4.43 6.61
N PHE A 286 10.83 -3.61 7.27
CA PHE A 286 9.54 -4.08 7.79
C PHE A 286 8.67 -4.67 6.66
N MET A 287 8.55 -3.97 5.55
CA MET A 287 7.77 -4.42 4.39
C MET A 287 8.34 -5.68 3.75
N ALA A 288 9.66 -5.75 3.59
CA ALA A 288 10.34 -6.92 3.01
C ALA A 288 10.13 -8.18 3.88
N VAL A 289 10.31 -8.04 5.19
CA VAL A 289 10.09 -9.15 6.15
C VAL A 289 8.63 -9.58 6.14
N PHE A 290 7.69 -8.63 6.24
CA PHE A 290 6.26 -8.95 6.25
C PHE A 290 5.84 -9.67 4.96
N SER A 291 6.24 -9.14 3.79
CA SER A 291 5.91 -9.74 2.49
C SER A 291 6.52 -11.14 2.34
N GLY A 292 7.77 -11.31 2.77
CA GLY A 292 8.46 -12.61 2.73
C GLY A 292 7.77 -13.66 3.61
N VAL A 293 7.43 -13.29 4.86
CA VAL A 293 6.72 -14.18 5.78
C VAL A 293 5.33 -14.54 5.25
N TYR A 294 4.60 -13.55 4.73
CA TYR A 294 3.27 -13.78 4.18
C TYR A 294 3.30 -14.72 2.96
N LEU A 295 4.24 -14.50 2.02
CA LEU A 295 4.42 -15.40 0.86
C LEU A 295 4.75 -16.82 1.29
N LYS A 296 5.66 -16.98 2.24
CA LYS A 296 6.03 -18.29 2.76
C LYS A 296 4.82 -19.02 3.38
N MET A 297 4.01 -18.33 4.18
CA MET A 297 2.80 -18.93 4.79
C MET A 297 1.76 -19.36 3.74
N VAL A 298 1.70 -18.68 2.59
CA VAL A 298 0.77 -19.04 1.51
C VAL A 298 1.30 -20.21 0.71
N SER A 299 2.62 -20.27 0.44
CA SER A 299 3.28 -21.32 -0.36
C SER A 299 3.43 -22.65 0.40
N GLU A 300 3.69 -22.65 1.72
CA GLU A 300 3.91 -23.89 2.52
C GLU A 300 2.63 -24.71 2.77
N LYS A 301 1.48 -24.31 2.26
CA LYS A 301 0.21 -25.06 2.41
C LYS A 301 -0.16 -25.85 1.15
N GLU A 302 0.79 -26.05 0.25
CA GLU A 302 0.74 -27.02 -0.84
C GLU A 302 1.41 -28.34 -0.40
#